data_0ef823e3155c7c886b092074e10d15d4
#
_entry.id   0ef823e3155c7c886b092074e10d15d4
#
_cell.length_a   1.000
_cell.length_b   1.000
_cell.length_c   1.000
_cell.angle_alpha   90.00
_cell.angle_beta   90.00
_cell.angle_gamma   90.00
#
_symmetry.space_group_name_H-M   'P 1'
#
loop_
_entity.id
_entity.type
_entity.pdbx_description
1 polymer ?
#
loop_
_entity_poly.entity_id
_entity_poly.type
_entity_poly.pdbx_seq_one_letter_code
_entity_poly.pdbx_strand_id
1 'polypeptide(L)'
;LVLGTTENLGYMSGALKDFFDRVYYPCLDDTRGLPYALYIRAKLDGTGTRRAVESIASGLGWRAVQEPMICHGEWREDFVDDCHALGMALAAGLDGGIF
;
A
#
# COMPACT_ATOMS: atom_id res chain seq x y z
N LEU A 1 0.67 -1.62 -8.87
CA LEU A 1 -0.05 -2.34 -7.82
C LEU A 1 -0.53 -1.39 -6.74
N VAL A 2 -1.75 -1.54 -6.30
CA VAL A 2 -2.29 -0.80 -5.16
C VAL A 2 -2.51 -1.78 -4.02
N LEU A 3 -1.93 -1.47 -2.86
CA LEU A 3 -2.14 -2.24 -1.64
C LEU A 3 -3.04 -1.45 -0.71
N GLY A 4 -4.07 -2.10 -0.20
CA GLY A 4 -4.99 -1.49 0.77
C GLY A 4 -5.14 -2.38 1.99
N THR A 5 -5.16 -1.78 3.17
CA THR A 5 -5.33 -2.53 4.41
C THR A 5 -5.97 -1.68 5.49
N THR A 6 -6.62 -2.34 6.41
CA THR A 6 -6.94 -1.74 7.71
C THR A 6 -5.74 -1.90 8.64
N GLU A 7 -5.67 -1.04 9.66
CA GLU A 7 -4.76 -1.25 10.78
C GLU A 7 -5.49 -2.06 11.85
N ASN A 8 -5.01 -3.25 12.12
CA ASN A 8 -5.59 -4.14 13.12
C ASN A 8 -4.51 -4.43 14.16
N LEU A 9 -4.76 -4.05 15.40
CA LEU A 9 -3.80 -4.29 16.49
C LEU A 9 -2.40 -3.75 16.17
N GLY A 10 -2.33 -2.58 15.53
CA GLY A 10 -1.08 -1.93 15.18
C GLY A 10 -0.34 -2.54 14.00
N TYR A 11 -1.01 -3.40 13.21
CA TYR A 11 -0.41 -4.13 12.11
C TYR A 11 -1.37 -4.19 10.93
N MET A 12 -0.89 -4.65 9.78
CA MET A 12 -1.74 -4.86 8.61
C MET A 12 -2.79 -5.95 8.85
N SER A 13 -3.83 -5.99 8.04
CA SER A 13 -4.83 -7.05 8.09
C SER A 13 -4.19 -8.42 7.86
N GLY A 14 -4.78 -9.45 8.47
CA GLY A 14 -4.33 -10.83 8.23
C GLY A 14 -4.43 -11.22 6.77
N ALA A 15 -5.43 -10.70 6.06
CA ALA A 15 -5.60 -10.97 4.62
C ALA A 15 -4.43 -10.42 3.81
N LEU A 16 -3.94 -9.22 4.11
CA LEU A 16 -2.79 -8.67 3.39
C LEU A 16 -1.52 -9.44 3.75
N LYS A 17 -1.34 -9.81 5.02
CA LYS A 17 -0.19 -10.61 5.42
C LYS A 17 -0.19 -11.98 4.74
N ASP A 18 -1.36 -12.60 4.63
CA ASP A 18 -1.50 -13.87 3.90
C ASP A 18 -1.11 -13.72 2.43
N PHE A 19 -1.52 -12.63 1.81
CA PHE A 19 -1.10 -12.31 0.44
C PHE A 19 0.43 -12.25 0.34
N PHE A 20 1.09 -11.52 1.24
CA PHE A 20 2.55 -11.43 1.23
C PHE A 20 3.21 -12.78 1.48
N ASP A 21 2.69 -13.57 2.41
CA ASP A 21 3.24 -14.89 2.70
C ASP A 21 3.18 -15.80 1.46
N ARG A 22 2.14 -15.66 0.65
CA ARG A 22 1.97 -16.46 -0.56
C ARG A 22 2.82 -16.01 -1.73
N VAL A 23 3.05 -14.71 -1.87
CA VAL A 23 3.70 -14.18 -3.07
C VAL A 23 5.18 -13.84 -2.87
N TYR A 24 5.66 -13.74 -1.62
CA TYR A 24 6.99 -13.21 -1.36
C TYR A 24 8.07 -13.96 -2.15
N TYR A 25 8.21 -15.25 -1.92
CA TYR A 25 9.25 -16.01 -2.61
C TYR A 25 8.97 -16.22 -4.10
N PRO A 26 7.75 -16.53 -4.53
CA PRO A 26 7.47 -16.62 -5.98
C PRO A 26 7.76 -15.33 -6.75
N CYS A 27 7.57 -14.17 -6.13
CA CYS A 27 7.75 -12.88 -6.81
C CYS A 27 9.13 -12.26 -6.59
N LEU A 28 9.93 -12.78 -5.66
CA LEU A 28 11.13 -12.11 -5.15
C LEU A 28 12.10 -11.70 -6.26
N ASP A 29 12.34 -12.56 -7.23
CA ASP A 29 13.30 -12.29 -8.30
C ASP A 29 12.66 -11.74 -9.58
N ASP A 30 11.33 -11.75 -9.66
CA ASP A 30 10.61 -11.42 -10.90
C ASP A 30 9.92 -10.06 -10.89
N THR A 31 9.77 -9.43 -9.72
CA THR A 31 8.99 -8.20 -9.59
C THR A 31 9.78 -7.02 -9.03
N ARG A 32 11.10 -7.06 -9.08
CA ARG A 32 11.91 -5.95 -8.57
C ARG A 32 11.63 -4.68 -9.37
N GLY A 33 11.46 -3.58 -8.65
CA GLY A 33 11.12 -2.31 -9.26
C GLY A 33 9.63 -2.12 -9.53
N LEU A 34 8.78 -3.07 -9.16
CA LEU A 34 7.33 -2.94 -9.37
C LEU A 34 6.81 -1.68 -8.68
N PRO A 35 6.19 -0.75 -9.43
CA PRO A 35 5.60 0.43 -8.82
C PRO A 35 4.38 0.06 -7.97
N TYR A 36 4.30 0.61 -6.75
CA TYR A 36 3.12 0.38 -5.91
C TYR A 36 2.73 1.64 -5.14
N ALA A 37 1.47 1.67 -4.75
CA ALA A 37 0.93 2.67 -3.84
C ALA A 37 0.20 1.95 -2.71
N LEU A 38 0.12 2.60 -1.54
CA LEU A 38 -0.44 2.02 -0.32
C LEU A 38 -1.46 2.97 0.28
N TYR A 39 -2.62 2.43 0.66
CA TYR A 39 -3.54 3.17 1.51
C TYR A 39 -3.92 2.33 2.74
N ILE A 40 -4.10 3.01 3.86
CA ILE A 40 -4.35 2.39 5.17
C ILE A 40 -5.54 3.07 5.81
N ARG A 41 -6.50 2.27 6.27
CA ARG A 41 -7.58 2.78 7.12
C ARG A 41 -7.23 2.47 8.56
N ALA A 42 -6.99 3.51 9.36
CA ALA A 42 -6.53 3.36 10.73
C ALA A 42 -7.37 4.21 11.68
N LYS A 43 -7.62 3.72 12.88
CA LYS A 43 -8.24 4.51 13.94
C LYS A 43 -7.23 5.47 14.55
N LEU A 44 -5.99 5.03 14.70
CA LEU A 44 -4.88 5.84 15.19
C LEU A 44 -4.05 6.37 14.01
N ASP A 45 -2.74 6.39 14.12
CA ASP A 45 -1.89 7.03 13.12
C ASP A 45 -1.45 6.14 11.96
N GLY A 46 -1.66 4.82 12.06
CA GLY A 46 -1.30 3.88 10.99
C GLY A 46 0.19 3.64 10.81
N THR A 47 1.03 4.19 11.67
CA THR A 47 2.49 4.14 11.51
C THR A 47 3.04 2.72 11.54
N GLY A 48 2.54 1.89 12.47
CA GLY A 48 2.99 0.50 12.59
C GLY A 48 2.66 -0.32 11.34
N THR A 49 1.46 -0.13 10.81
CA THR A 49 1.03 -0.79 9.59
C THR A 49 1.86 -0.34 8.39
N ARG A 50 2.09 0.96 8.26
CA ARG A 50 2.93 1.52 7.20
C ARG A 50 4.31 0.89 7.20
N ARG A 51 4.97 0.85 8.36
CA ARG A 51 6.31 0.27 8.50
C ARG A 51 6.33 -1.21 8.11
N ALA A 52 5.32 -1.96 8.56
CA ALA A 52 5.25 -3.39 8.29
C ALA A 52 5.12 -3.66 6.79
N VAL A 53 4.23 -2.94 6.10
CA VAL A 53 4.05 -3.10 4.65
C VAL A 53 5.30 -2.65 3.89
N GLU A 54 5.86 -1.50 4.25
CA GLU A 54 7.06 -0.98 3.58
C GLU A 54 8.25 -1.91 3.73
N SER A 55 8.40 -2.54 4.89
CA SER A 55 9.48 -3.50 5.13
C SER A 55 9.39 -4.69 4.17
N ILE A 56 8.21 -5.26 4.01
CA ILE A 56 7.99 -6.40 3.12
C ILE A 56 8.17 -5.99 1.66
N ALA A 57 7.56 -4.88 1.26
CA ALA A 57 7.67 -4.37 -0.10
C ALA A 57 9.12 -4.05 -0.47
N SER A 58 9.88 -3.49 0.46
CA SER A 58 11.29 -3.20 0.28
C SER A 58 12.09 -4.50 0.06
N GLY A 59 11.78 -5.54 0.83
CA GLY A 59 12.40 -6.86 0.64
C GLY A 59 12.14 -7.43 -0.74
N LEU A 60 10.93 -7.20 -1.28
CA LEU A 60 10.57 -7.60 -2.64
C LEU A 60 11.22 -6.71 -3.71
N GLY A 61 11.82 -5.61 -3.33
CA GLY A 61 12.37 -4.64 -4.25
C GLY A 61 11.32 -3.81 -4.97
N TRP A 62 10.09 -3.76 -4.45
CA TRP A 62 9.03 -2.93 -5.00
C TRP A 62 9.31 -1.46 -4.71
N ARG A 63 8.82 -0.59 -5.57
CA ARG A 63 9.13 0.83 -5.53
C ARG A 63 7.86 1.63 -5.20
N ALA A 64 7.86 2.32 -4.05
CA ALA A 64 6.78 3.21 -3.69
C ALA A 64 6.81 4.43 -4.60
N VAL A 65 5.73 4.68 -5.34
CA VAL A 65 5.64 5.79 -6.29
C VAL A 65 4.71 6.90 -5.81
N GLN A 66 4.05 6.70 -4.67
CA GLN A 66 3.20 7.69 -4.01
C GLN A 66 3.47 7.64 -2.52
N GLU A 67 3.34 8.78 -1.85
CA GLU A 67 3.35 8.82 -0.39
C GLU A 67 2.22 7.93 0.13
N PRO A 68 2.46 7.05 1.10
CA PRO A 68 1.38 6.23 1.67
C PRO A 68 0.25 7.09 2.20
N MET A 69 -0.98 6.74 1.84
CA MET A 69 -2.16 7.47 2.26
C MET A 69 -2.74 6.82 3.51
N ILE A 70 -2.74 7.55 4.62
CA ILE A 70 -3.28 7.05 5.88
C ILE A 70 -4.59 7.79 6.16
N CYS A 71 -5.69 7.07 6.03
CA CYS A 71 -7.03 7.54 6.36
C CYS A 71 -7.31 7.23 7.82
N HIS A 72 -6.95 8.13 8.73
CA HIS A 72 -7.02 7.86 10.16
C HIS A 72 -8.15 8.63 10.87
N GLY A 73 -8.49 8.16 12.05
CA GLY A 73 -9.51 8.79 12.88
C GLY A 73 -10.92 8.37 12.49
N GLU A 74 -11.89 9.25 12.79
CA GLU A 74 -13.29 9.02 12.46
C GLU A 74 -13.50 8.94 10.96
N TRP A 75 -14.51 8.20 10.54
CA TRP A 75 -14.83 8.06 9.11
C TRP A 75 -15.20 9.41 8.50
N ARG A 76 -14.68 9.67 7.31
CA ARG A 76 -15.05 10.82 6.47
C ARG A 76 -15.25 10.36 5.04
N GLU A 77 -16.24 10.93 4.38
CA GLU A 77 -16.49 10.66 2.96
C GLU A 77 -15.31 11.04 2.07
N ASP A 78 -14.51 12.03 2.48
CA ASP A 78 -13.30 12.44 1.78
C ASP A 78 -12.33 11.29 1.55
N PHE A 79 -12.33 10.27 2.41
CA PHE A 79 -11.47 9.11 2.23
C PHE A 79 -11.73 8.39 0.91
N VAL A 80 -12.98 8.34 0.48
CA VAL A 80 -13.35 7.73 -0.81
C VAL A 80 -12.74 8.54 -1.96
N ASP A 81 -12.88 9.86 -1.92
CA ASP A 81 -12.31 10.74 -2.94
C ASP A 81 -10.78 10.66 -2.97
N ASP A 82 -10.15 10.58 -1.80
CA ASP A 82 -8.71 10.46 -1.68
C ASP A 82 -8.21 9.13 -2.29
N CYS A 83 -8.93 8.04 -2.06
CA CYS A 83 -8.60 6.75 -2.66
C CYS A 83 -8.75 6.80 -4.19
N HIS A 84 -9.79 7.45 -4.68
CA HIS A 84 -9.98 7.64 -6.11
C HIS A 84 -8.81 8.42 -6.72
N ALA A 85 -8.41 9.52 -6.08
CA ALA A 85 -7.28 10.33 -6.53
C ALA A 85 -5.97 9.55 -6.52
N LEU A 86 -5.74 8.71 -5.51
CA LEU A 86 -4.55 7.86 -5.45
C LEU A 86 -4.50 6.92 -6.66
N GLY A 87 -5.60 6.25 -6.95
CA GLY A 87 -5.69 5.34 -8.09
C GLY A 87 -5.48 6.05 -9.42
N MET A 88 -6.07 7.25 -9.58
CA MET A 88 -5.89 8.05 -10.78
C MET A 88 -4.43 8.48 -10.97
N ALA A 89 -3.77 8.91 -9.91
CA ALA A 89 -2.38 9.33 -9.97
C ALA A 89 -1.46 8.17 -10.35
N LEU A 90 -1.70 7.00 -9.78
CA LEU A 90 -0.92 5.80 -10.13
C LEU A 90 -1.14 5.41 -11.59
N ALA A 91 -2.38 5.37 -12.03
CA ALA A 91 -2.73 5.01 -13.41
C ALA A 91 -2.12 6.01 -14.41
N ALA A 92 -2.21 7.31 -14.13
CA ALA A 92 -1.64 8.35 -14.98
C ALA A 92 -0.11 8.23 -15.06
N GLY A 93 0.55 7.95 -13.95
CA GLY A 93 2.00 7.77 -13.93
C GLY A 93 2.45 6.56 -14.72
N LEU A 94 1.72 5.46 -14.64
CA LEU A 94 2.01 4.24 -15.42
C LEU A 94 1.76 4.48 -16.91
N ASP A 95 0.63 5.09 -17.26
CA ASP A 95 0.28 5.38 -18.64
C ASP A 95 1.26 6.35 -19.28
N GLY A 96 1.71 7.34 -18.54
CA GLY A 96 2.68 8.33 -19.01
C GLY A 96 4.13 7.87 -18.98
N GLY A 97 4.40 6.66 -18.52
CA GLY A 97 5.77 6.13 -18.45
C GLY A 97 6.65 6.79 -17.39
N ILE A 98 6.02 7.45 -16.39
CA ILE A 98 6.75 8.13 -15.32
C ILE A 98 7.25 7.13 -14.27
N PHE A 99 6.50 6.08 -14.04
CA PHE A 99 6.81 5.08 -13.01
C PHE A 99 7.47 3.82 -13.55
#